data_48009a993a3d86d447457dc60f8a8918
#
_entry.id   48009a993a3d86d447457dc60f8a8918
#
_cell.length_a   1.000
_cell.length_b   1.000
_cell.length_c   1.000
_cell.angle_alpha   90.00
_cell.angle_beta   90.00
_cell.angle_gamma   90.00
#
_symmetry.space_group_name_H-M   'P 1'
#
loop_
_entity.id
_entity.type
_entity.pdbx_description
1 polymer ?
#
loop_
_entity_poly.entity_id
_entity_poly.type
_entity_poly.pdbx_seq_one_letter_code
_entity_poly.pdbx_strand_id
1 'polypeptide(L)'
;MQRNKKETIGTLDNLVTIQRKTIVENAFTERVETWNDLLCVWAGVEYPLTGTSEGYNDGLITYVRSIIFEIRQTDIKPSDRISFDSMYFDINSIEKNRLTGRYKIHCSSSR
;
A
#
# COMPACT_ATOMS: atom_id res chain seq x y z
N MET A 1 5.50 31.58 5.69
CA MET A 1 5.14 31.10 5.54
C MET A 1 4.59 30.25 5.73
N GLN A 2 4.23 29.90 5.70
CA GLN A 2 3.73 29.08 5.95
C GLN A 2 3.51 28.17 5.41
N ARG A 3 3.49 27.67 5.34
CA ARG A 3 3.33 26.76 4.93
C ARG A 3 2.52 26.10 5.01
N ASN A 4 2.16 25.72 4.95
CA ASN A 4 1.39 25.04 5.01
C ASN A 4 1.10 24.02 4.99
N LYS A 5 0.89 23.76 5.20
CA LYS A 5 0.60 22.91 5.36
C LYS A 5 0.22 22.12 4.90
N LYS A 6 -0.21 21.79 4.69
CA LYS A 6 -0.73 21.05 4.22
C LYS A 6 -0.22 20.34 3.82
N GLU A 7 0.24 20.37 3.79
CA GLU A 7 0.78 19.83 3.40
C GLU A 7 1.33 18.93 3.95
N THR A 8 1.15 18.78 4.56
CA THR A 8 1.41 17.82 5.19
C THR A 8 1.62 16.80 4.38
N ILE A 9 1.15 16.77 3.41
CA ILE A 9 1.32 15.86 2.56
C ILE A 9 2.66 15.69 2.30
N GLY A 10 3.50 16.43 2.47
CA GLY A 10 4.80 16.23 2.07
C GLY A 10 5.62 15.33 2.91
N THR A 11 5.16 14.95 4.03
CA THR A 11 5.98 14.21 4.95
C THR A 11 6.07 12.74 4.60
N LEU A 12 7.24 12.27 4.28
CA LEU A 12 7.44 10.86 3.98
C LEU A 12 8.32 10.31 5.09
N ASP A 13 7.71 9.98 6.19
CA ASP A 13 8.48 9.59 7.35
C ASP A 13 8.18 8.18 7.85
N ASN A 14 7.49 7.39 7.09
CA ASN A 14 7.25 6.01 7.46
C ASN A 14 7.96 5.10 6.45
N LEU A 15 8.73 4.16 6.95
CA LEU A 15 9.46 3.28 6.05
C LEU A 15 8.60 2.08 5.72
N VAL A 16 8.39 1.84 4.44
CA VAL A 16 7.59 0.70 4.01
C VAL A 16 8.41 -0.14 3.03
N THR A 17 8.06 -1.40 2.90
CA THR A 17 8.74 -2.29 1.98
C THR A 17 7.78 -2.69 0.89
N ILE A 18 8.22 -2.53 -0.35
CA ILE A 18 7.43 -2.98 -1.49
C ILE A 18 7.88 -4.39 -1.80
N GLN A 19 6.94 -5.29 -1.88
CA GLN A 19 7.24 -6.69 -2.16
C GLN A 19 6.64 -7.09 -3.47
N ARG A 20 7.36 -7.90 -4.20
CA ARG A 20 6.94 -8.36 -5.53
C ARG A 20 6.85 -9.87 -5.54
N LYS A 21 5.80 -10.36 -6.15
CA LYS A 21 5.55 -11.78 -6.19
C LYS A 21 6.26 -12.40 -7.37
N THR A 22 6.88 -13.54 -7.15
CA THR A 22 7.41 -14.33 -8.25
C THR A 22 6.75 -15.69 -8.19
N ILE A 23 6.52 -16.26 -9.35
CA ILE A 23 5.91 -17.55 -9.44
C ILE A 23 6.91 -18.48 -10.07
N VAL A 24 7.21 -19.58 -9.39
CA VAL A 24 8.20 -20.51 -9.83
C VAL A 24 7.57 -21.87 -9.91
N GLU A 25 7.91 -22.64 -10.92
CA GLU A 25 7.42 -23.99 -11.02
C GLU A 25 8.45 -24.91 -10.39
N ASN A 26 8.01 -25.78 -9.49
CA ASN A 26 8.97 -26.67 -8.87
C ASN A 26 9.05 -27.95 -9.69
N ALA A 27 9.76 -28.92 -9.18
CA ALA A 27 10.01 -30.14 -9.93
C ALA A 27 8.76 -30.94 -10.23
N PHE A 28 7.67 -30.68 -9.53
CA PHE A 28 6.43 -31.37 -9.78
C PHE A 28 5.46 -30.52 -10.56
N THR A 29 5.94 -29.51 -11.23
CA THR A 29 5.15 -28.57 -12.01
C THR A 29 4.12 -27.83 -11.18
N GLU A 30 4.32 -27.75 -9.87
CA GLU A 30 3.47 -26.95 -9.06
C GLU A 30 3.95 -25.52 -9.09
N ARG A 31 3.02 -24.61 -9.09
CA ARG A 31 3.36 -23.18 -9.12
C ARG A 31 3.45 -22.69 -7.70
N VAL A 32 4.59 -22.18 -7.35
CA VAL A 32 4.82 -21.70 -6.01
C VAL A 32 5.00 -20.20 -6.07
N GLU A 33 4.21 -19.47 -5.30
CA GLU A 33 4.31 -18.02 -5.25
C GLU A 33 5.19 -17.63 -4.09
N THR A 34 6.10 -16.73 -4.34
CA THR A 34 7.00 -16.26 -3.32
C THR A 34 7.02 -14.74 -3.37
N TRP A 35 6.92 -14.12 -2.22
CA TRP A 35 7.00 -12.67 -2.12
C TRP A 35 8.40 -12.30 -1.72
N ASN A 36 9.01 -11.41 -2.46
CA ASN A 36 10.36 -10.96 -2.20
C ASN A 36 10.38 -9.47 -2.00
N ASP A 37 11.24 -9.01 -1.12
CA ASP A 37 11.38 -7.58 -0.91
C ASP A 37 12.00 -6.97 -2.15
N LEU A 38 11.32 -6.00 -2.73
CA LEU A 38 11.83 -5.33 -3.89
C LEU A 38 12.65 -4.12 -3.48
N LEU A 39 12.08 -3.28 -2.66
CA LEU A 39 12.81 -2.15 -2.14
C LEU A 39 12.08 -1.53 -0.96
N CYS A 40 12.79 -0.77 -0.18
CA CYS A 40 12.21 -0.05 0.93
C CYS A 40 12.18 1.42 0.57
N VAL A 41 11.08 2.07 0.83
CA VAL A 41 10.93 3.49 0.51
C VAL A 41 10.27 4.20 1.65
N TRP A 42 10.48 5.49 1.71
CA TRP A 42 9.82 6.32 2.71
C TRP A 42 8.46 6.73 2.17
N ALA A 43 7.48 6.67 3.00
CA ALA A 43 6.10 6.92 2.60
C ALA A 43 5.38 7.81 3.58
N GLY A 44 4.44 8.58 3.08
CA GLY A 44 3.47 9.24 3.92
C GLY A 44 2.27 8.30 4.02
N VAL A 45 1.65 8.28 5.16
CA VAL A 45 0.55 7.36 5.39
C VAL A 45 -0.70 8.16 5.71
N GLU A 46 -1.78 7.82 5.05
CA GLU A 46 -3.02 8.50 5.27
C GLU A 46 -4.11 7.47 5.44
N TYR A 47 -4.96 7.64 6.44
CA TYR A 47 -6.07 6.73 6.65
C TYR A 47 -7.35 7.45 6.22
N PRO A 48 -8.02 6.93 5.20
CA PRO A 48 -9.23 7.57 4.75
C PRO A 48 -10.28 7.54 5.82
N LEU A 49 -10.98 8.62 5.92
CA LEU A 49 -12.00 8.65 6.86
C LEU A 49 -13.21 7.96 6.49
N THR A 50 -13.36 7.54 5.38
CA THR A 50 -14.53 7.02 4.97
C THR A 50 -14.81 5.87 5.52
N GLY A 51 -15.05 5.36 5.57
CA GLY A 51 -15.33 4.38 6.02
C GLY A 51 -15.82 3.72 6.45
N THR A 52 -15.94 3.44 6.63
CA THR A 52 -16.29 3.02 7.23
C THR A 52 -16.96 2.06 7.44
N SER A 53 -17.12 1.59 7.68
CA SER A 53 -17.70 0.83 7.98
C SER A 53 -18.28 0.01 7.76
N GLU A 54 -18.51 -0.29 7.57
CA GLU A 54 -19.12 -0.90 7.36
C GLU A 54 -19.19 -1.97 7.38
N GLY A 55 -19.21 -2.46 7.44
CA GLY A 55 -19.23 -3.42 7.36
C GLY A 55 -19.62 -4.46 8.17
N TYR A 56 -20.62 -4.52 8.72
CA TYR A 56 -20.86 -5.68 9.35
C TYR A 56 -22.11 -6.17 8.99
N ASN A 57 -22.23 -7.39 8.83
CA ASN A 57 -23.44 -7.82 8.50
C ASN A 57 -23.58 -9.10 9.12
N ASP A 58 -24.65 -9.50 9.51
CA ASP A 58 -24.92 -10.75 10.11
C ASP A 58 -24.07 -10.97 11.28
N GLY A 59 -23.77 -10.00 11.98
CA GLY A 59 -23.01 -10.17 13.14
C GLY A 59 -21.58 -10.49 12.88
N LEU A 60 -21.22 -10.61 11.65
CA LEU A 60 -19.90 -10.84 11.34
C LEU A 60 -19.28 -9.55 11.06
N ILE A 61 -18.26 -9.17 11.69
CA ILE A 61 -17.61 -7.93 11.44
C ILE A 61 -16.40 -8.19 10.63
N THR A 62 -16.38 -7.61 9.48
CA THR A 62 -15.24 -7.73 8.62
C THR A 62 -14.52 -6.42 8.59
N TYR A 63 -13.28 -6.42 9.00
CA TYR A 63 -12.52 -5.21 8.98
C TYR A 63 -11.64 -5.17 7.77
N VAL A 64 -11.88 -4.21 6.92
CA VAL A 64 -11.01 -3.98 5.80
C VAL A 64 -10.39 -2.64 6.06
N ARG A 65 -9.11 -2.62 6.31
CA ARG A 65 -8.45 -1.40 6.59
C ARG A 65 -7.98 -0.79 5.32
N SER A 66 -8.44 0.38 5.03
CA SER A 66 -7.98 1.12 3.87
C SER A 66 -6.88 2.06 4.29
N ILE A 67 -5.87 2.19 3.46
CA ILE A 67 -4.76 3.05 3.78
C ILE A 67 -4.21 3.58 2.49
N ILE A 68 -3.71 4.78 2.50
CA ILE A 68 -3.11 5.38 1.31
C ILE A 68 -1.67 5.70 1.64
N PHE A 69 -0.77 5.19 0.81
CA PHE A 69 0.64 5.49 0.97
C PHE A 69 1.05 6.45 -0.12
N GLU A 70 1.79 7.47 0.24
CA GLU A 70 2.30 8.40 -0.75
C GLU A 70 3.81 8.22 -0.79
N ILE A 71 4.36 7.91 -1.95
CA ILE A 71 5.79 7.67 -2.09
C ILE A 71 6.31 8.42 -3.29
N ARG A 72 7.61 8.53 -3.37
CA ARG A 72 8.21 9.09 -4.56
C ARG A 72 8.07 8.09 -5.67
N GLN A 73 8.08 8.58 -6.88
CA GLN A 73 7.91 7.72 -8.03
C GLN A 73 8.98 6.64 -8.05
N THR A 74 8.59 5.42 -8.22
CA THR A 74 9.50 4.33 -8.23
C THR A 74 8.88 3.16 -8.98
N ASP A 75 9.60 2.05 -9.05
CA ASP A 75 9.13 0.89 -9.78
C ASP A 75 8.16 0.11 -8.90
N ILE A 76 6.88 0.34 -9.09
CA ILE A 76 5.87 -0.36 -8.31
C ILE A 76 4.72 -0.69 -9.25
N LYS A 77 4.12 -1.83 -9.07
CA LYS A 77 3.03 -2.30 -9.91
C LYS A 77 1.84 -2.66 -9.05
N PRO A 78 0.65 -2.63 -9.61
CA PRO A 78 -0.53 -3.00 -8.83
C PRO A 78 -0.50 -4.43 -8.31
N SER A 79 0.31 -5.30 -8.92
CA SER A 79 0.40 -6.66 -8.44
C SER A 79 1.38 -6.80 -7.28
N ASP A 80 2.08 -5.74 -6.91
CA ASP A 80 2.97 -5.77 -5.77
C ASP A 80 2.13 -5.60 -4.51
N ARG A 81 2.76 -5.69 -3.36
CA ARG A 81 2.07 -5.39 -2.12
C ARG A 81 3.03 -4.60 -1.24
N ILE A 82 2.50 -3.97 -0.22
CA ILE A 82 3.29 -3.16 0.67
C ILE A 82 3.28 -3.78 2.06
N SER A 83 4.45 -3.92 2.64
CA SER A 83 4.58 -4.39 4.00
C SER A 83 4.87 -3.19 4.88
N PHE A 84 4.04 -2.96 5.86
CA PHE A 84 4.16 -1.82 6.75
C PHE A 84 3.63 -2.20 8.12
N ASP A 85 4.42 -1.94 9.14
CA ASP A 85 3.98 -2.14 10.53
C ASP A 85 3.51 -3.59 10.75
N SER A 86 4.27 -4.53 10.22
CA SER A 86 3.99 -5.95 10.36
C SER A 86 2.70 -6.39 9.70
N MET A 87 2.18 -5.60 8.80
CA MET A 87 0.98 -5.96 8.07
C MET A 87 1.24 -5.88 6.59
N TYR A 88 0.44 -6.60 5.82
CA TYR A 88 0.58 -6.57 4.38
C TYR A 88 -0.64 -5.90 3.78
N PHE A 89 -0.42 -5.06 2.81
CA PHE A 89 -1.49 -4.34 2.16
C PHE A 89 -1.47 -4.60 0.67
N ASP A 90 -2.62 -5.00 0.14
CA ASP A 90 -2.73 -5.21 -1.28
C ASP A 90 -2.99 -3.87 -1.95
N ILE A 91 -2.43 -3.69 -3.13
CA ILE A 91 -2.56 -2.44 -3.85
C ILE A 91 -3.83 -2.49 -4.67
N ASN A 92 -4.70 -1.52 -4.45
CA ASN A 92 -5.92 -1.42 -5.21
C ASN A 92 -5.73 -0.53 -6.44
N SER A 93 -5.01 0.55 -6.29
CA SER A 93 -4.74 1.43 -7.42
C SER A 93 -3.54 2.31 -7.13
N ILE A 94 -2.91 2.79 -8.16
CA ILE A 94 -1.77 3.67 -8.05
C ILE A 94 -2.11 4.93 -8.84
N GLU A 95 -2.04 6.06 -8.17
CA GLU A 95 -2.40 7.32 -8.75
C GLU A 95 -1.20 8.23 -8.75
N LYS A 96 -0.94 8.93 -9.80
CA LYS A 96 0.19 9.83 -9.86
C LYS A 96 -0.29 11.26 -9.63
N ASN A 97 0.33 11.91 -8.66
CA ASN A 97 0.00 13.29 -8.40
C ASN A 97 0.81 14.15 -9.36
N ARG A 98 0.14 14.85 -10.27
CA ARG A 98 0.85 15.60 -11.24
C ARG A 98 1.59 16.76 -10.68
N LEU A 99 1.17 17.30 -9.58
CA LEU A 99 1.84 18.45 -9.03
C LEU A 99 3.14 18.06 -8.34
N THR A 100 3.18 16.97 -7.63
CA THR A 100 4.34 16.61 -6.89
C THR A 100 5.14 15.49 -7.55
N GLY A 101 4.54 14.81 -8.50
CA GLY A 101 5.19 13.67 -9.12
C GLY A 101 5.20 12.45 -8.24
N ARG A 102 4.52 12.48 -7.12
CA ARG A 102 4.52 11.35 -6.24
C ARG A 102 3.38 10.40 -6.57
N TYR A 103 3.51 9.18 -6.14
CA TYR A 103 2.45 8.19 -6.32
C TYR A 103 1.64 8.11 -5.06
N LYS A 104 0.32 8.06 -5.21
CA LYS A 104 -0.58 7.75 -4.13
C LYS A 104 -1.04 6.35 -4.36
N ILE A 105 -0.76 5.47 -3.42
CA ILE A 105 -1.07 4.06 -3.59
C ILE A 105 -2.19 3.71 -2.64
N HIS A 106 -3.34 3.40 -3.22
CA HIS A 106 -4.51 3.07 -2.43
C HIS A 106 -4.49 1.59 -2.15
N CYS A 107 -4.48 1.24 -0.90
CA CYS A 107 -4.30 -0.13 -0.48
C CYS A 107 -5.35 -0.57 0.52
N SER A 108 -5.47 -1.85 0.69
CA SER A 108 -6.32 -2.37 1.74
C SER A 108 -5.62 -3.57 2.37
N SER A 109 -5.89 -3.76 3.64
CA SER A 109 -5.26 -4.81 4.39
C SER A 109 -5.87 -6.12 3.96
N SER A 110 -5.06 -7.14 3.82
CA SER A 110 -5.62 -8.39 3.46
C SER A 110 -5.93 -9.18 4.67
N ARG A 111 -5.97 -8.74 5.74
CA ARG A 111 -6.44 -9.32 6.81
C ARG A 111 -5.73 -9.80 7.63
#